data_e568780fabbfa12647698a77b522e0b5
#
_entry.id   e568780fabbfa12647698a77b522e0b5
#
_cell.length_a   1.000
_cell.length_b   1.000
_cell.length_c   1.000
_cell.angle_alpha   90.00
_cell.angle_beta   90.00
_cell.angle_gamma   90.00
#
_symmetry.space_group_name_H-M   'P 1'
#
loop_
_entity.id
_entity.type
_entity.pdbx_description
1 polymer ?
#
loop_
_entity_poly.entity_id
_entity_poly.type
_entity_poly.pdbx_seq_one_letter_code
_entity_poly.pdbx_strand_id
1 'polypeptide(L)'
;MYLVAFAAVLILGRLRMKASGEASVMDARGLDDLLLFGVIGVVLGGRLGYVFFYKPAYYLQHPEEILAVWQGGMAFHGGMLGVIAAMGFFAWRRRIEFFRVADFIAPLVPLGLAAGRLGNFINGELWGRPVEVALPWAMVFPQAGDLLARHPSQLYQMLLEGLLLFVVLWRFSARPRPVGAVSGLFLLGYGLARFVAEFARAPDAFLGVLSLGLTMGQWLSLPMIMVGTLILMWSYRRSN
;
A
#
# COMPACT_ATOMS: atom_id res chain seq x y z
N MET A 1 14.49 4.11 4.67
CA MET A 1 13.09 4.53 4.45
C MET A 1 12.08 3.70 5.25
N TYR A 2 12.15 2.38 5.28
CA TYR A 2 11.18 1.54 6.03
C TYR A 2 11.12 1.84 7.53
N LEU A 3 12.25 2.07 8.20
CA LEU A 3 12.28 2.44 9.63
C LEU A 3 11.58 3.77 9.89
N VAL A 4 11.76 4.75 9.01
CA VAL A 4 11.08 6.06 9.10
C VAL A 4 9.57 5.89 8.95
N ALA A 5 9.13 5.09 7.97
CA ALA A 5 7.73 4.78 7.77
C ALA A 5 7.12 4.09 9.00
N PHE A 6 7.81 3.11 9.56
CA PHE A 6 7.35 2.38 10.75
C PHE A 6 7.25 3.30 11.98
N ALA A 7 8.26 4.14 12.22
CA ALA A 7 8.24 5.13 13.30
C ALA A 7 7.08 6.13 13.13
N ALA A 8 6.85 6.62 11.90
CA ALA A 8 5.74 7.52 11.61
C ALA A 8 4.37 6.86 11.89
N VAL A 9 4.17 5.60 11.48
CA VAL A 9 2.95 4.84 11.76
C VAL A 9 2.74 4.65 13.26
N LEU A 10 3.79 4.32 14.01
CA LEU A 10 3.74 4.21 15.49
C LEU A 10 3.34 5.52 16.15
N ILE A 11 4.02 6.61 15.81
CA ILE A 11 3.77 7.94 16.42
C ILE A 11 2.35 8.39 16.10
N LEU A 12 1.95 8.35 14.84
CA LEU A 12 0.63 8.80 14.41
C LEU A 12 -0.49 7.87 14.91
N GLY A 13 -0.25 6.57 14.98
CA GLY A 13 -1.16 5.62 15.59
C GLY A 13 -1.43 5.96 17.07
N ARG A 14 -0.37 6.26 17.83
CA ARG A 14 -0.51 6.69 19.25
C ARG A 14 -1.20 8.04 19.39
N LEU A 15 -0.91 9.00 18.49
CA LEU A 15 -1.61 10.28 18.46
C LEU A 15 -3.11 10.11 18.16
N ARG A 16 -3.44 9.23 17.20
CA ARG A 16 -4.82 8.92 16.83
C ARG A 16 -5.57 8.27 17.99
N MET A 17 -4.96 7.34 18.72
CA MET A 17 -5.56 6.76 19.93
C MET A 17 -5.85 7.81 20.99
N LYS A 18 -4.91 8.71 21.26
CA LYS A 18 -5.10 9.80 22.22
C LYS A 18 -6.25 10.73 21.81
N ALA A 19 -6.35 11.05 20.53
CA ALA A 19 -7.43 11.89 19.99
C ALA A 19 -8.81 11.23 20.07
N SER A 20 -8.88 9.89 19.98
CA SER A 20 -10.12 9.11 20.09
C SER A 20 -10.56 8.84 21.54
N GLY A 21 -9.66 9.02 22.52
CA GLY A 21 -9.93 8.78 23.93
C GLY A 21 -10.47 7.36 24.20
N GLU A 22 -11.55 7.28 25.00
CA GLU A 22 -12.21 6.01 25.35
C GLU A 22 -12.86 5.31 24.13
N ALA A 23 -13.15 6.04 23.04
CA ALA A 23 -13.68 5.47 21.80
C ALA A 23 -12.59 4.81 20.92
N SER A 24 -11.35 4.75 21.40
CA SER A 24 -10.27 4.10 20.67
C SER A 24 -10.56 2.62 20.44
N VAL A 25 -10.28 2.14 19.22
CA VAL A 25 -10.49 0.74 18.84
C VAL A 25 -9.61 -0.23 19.62
N MET A 26 -8.45 0.26 20.12
CA MET A 26 -7.48 -0.53 20.85
C MET A 26 -6.65 0.36 21.81
N ASP A 27 -5.99 -0.29 22.76
CA ASP A 27 -5.00 0.32 23.66
C ASP A 27 -3.59 0.35 23.01
N ALA A 28 -2.62 0.93 23.70
CA ALA A 28 -1.24 1.04 23.20
C ALA A 28 -0.61 -0.33 22.94
N ARG A 29 -0.88 -1.32 23.80
CA ARG A 29 -0.40 -2.70 23.61
C ARG A 29 -1.04 -3.34 22.39
N GLY A 30 -2.33 -3.07 22.15
CA GLY A 30 -3.03 -3.54 20.98
C GLY A 30 -2.43 -2.99 19.68
N LEU A 31 -2.00 -1.72 19.65
CA LEU A 31 -1.30 -1.15 18.52
C LEU A 31 0.06 -1.83 18.29
N ASP A 32 0.83 -2.04 19.34
CA ASP A 32 2.14 -2.70 19.24
C ASP A 32 1.98 -4.16 18.74
N ASP A 33 0.99 -4.91 19.27
CA ASP A 33 0.63 -6.26 18.78
C ASP A 33 0.23 -6.25 17.30
N LEU A 34 -0.64 -5.31 16.89
CA LEU A 34 -1.11 -5.20 15.51
C LEU A 34 0.04 -4.92 14.55
N LEU A 35 0.96 -4.03 14.93
CA LEU A 35 2.14 -3.72 14.12
C LEU A 35 3.09 -4.92 14.04
N LEU A 36 3.31 -5.64 15.14
CA LEU A 36 4.09 -6.87 15.15
C LEU A 36 3.49 -7.92 14.20
N PHE A 37 2.18 -8.18 14.32
CA PHE A 37 1.49 -9.11 13.42
C PHE A 37 1.53 -8.64 11.96
N GLY A 38 1.43 -7.32 11.73
CA GLY A 38 1.58 -6.74 10.41
C GLY A 38 2.94 -7.00 9.79
N VAL A 39 4.03 -6.80 10.54
CA VAL A 39 5.41 -7.10 10.09
C VAL A 39 5.57 -8.59 9.78
N ILE A 40 5.12 -9.46 10.69
CA ILE A 40 5.13 -10.91 10.46
C ILE A 40 4.32 -11.26 9.21
N GLY A 41 3.14 -10.67 9.05
CA GLY A 41 2.28 -10.85 7.89
C GLY A 41 2.95 -10.44 6.58
N VAL A 42 3.60 -9.25 6.53
CA VAL A 42 4.37 -8.81 5.35
C VAL A 42 5.47 -9.81 5.00
N VAL A 43 6.28 -10.20 5.99
CA VAL A 43 7.45 -11.05 5.76
C VAL A 43 7.03 -12.46 5.33
N LEU A 44 6.17 -13.11 6.10
CA LEU A 44 5.71 -14.46 5.79
C LEU A 44 4.86 -14.48 4.51
N GLY A 45 3.91 -13.56 4.39
CA GLY A 45 3.06 -13.47 3.21
C GLY A 45 3.86 -13.17 1.94
N GLY A 46 4.79 -12.22 2.01
CA GLY A 46 5.67 -11.89 0.89
C GLY A 46 6.53 -13.08 0.45
N ARG A 47 7.11 -13.80 1.41
CA ARG A 47 7.92 -14.97 1.13
C ARG A 47 7.10 -16.13 0.57
N LEU A 48 6.02 -16.50 1.23
CA LEU A 48 5.13 -17.57 0.77
C LEU A 48 4.52 -17.24 -0.60
N GLY A 49 4.10 -15.99 -0.82
CA GLY A 49 3.64 -15.54 -2.12
C GLY A 49 4.69 -15.71 -3.22
N TYR A 50 5.97 -15.41 -2.93
CA TYR A 50 7.04 -15.67 -3.88
C TYR A 50 7.25 -17.17 -4.13
N VAL A 51 7.30 -17.97 -3.09
CA VAL A 51 7.47 -19.43 -3.15
C VAL A 51 6.39 -20.07 -4.03
N PHE A 52 5.12 -19.75 -3.77
CA PHE A 52 3.99 -20.41 -4.44
C PHE A 52 3.73 -19.91 -5.87
N PHE A 53 3.98 -18.63 -6.15
CA PHE A 53 3.59 -18.05 -7.43
C PHE A 53 4.75 -17.86 -8.42
N TYR A 54 6.01 -17.72 -7.92
CA TYR A 54 7.14 -17.44 -8.81
C TYR A 54 8.04 -18.65 -9.05
N LYS A 55 8.26 -19.51 -8.04
CA LYS A 55 9.18 -20.66 -8.14
C LYS A 55 8.66 -21.92 -7.46
N PRO A 56 7.39 -22.34 -7.68
CA PRO A 56 6.82 -23.49 -6.96
C PRO A 56 7.62 -24.79 -7.19
N ALA A 57 8.01 -25.09 -8.42
CA ALA A 57 8.76 -26.30 -8.74
C ALA A 57 10.13 -26.37 -8.06
N TYR A 58 10.81 -25.23 -7.91
CA TYR A 58 12.09 -25.14 -7.21
C TYR A 58 11.91 -25.46 -5.71
N TYR A 59 10.95 -24.83 -5.06
CA TYR A 59 10.75 -24.98 -3.60
C TYR A 59 10.12 -26.33 -3.20
N LEU A 60 9.50 -27.03 -4.14
CA LEU A 60 9.11 -28.44 -3.92
C LEU A 60 10.33 -29.37 -3.81
N GLN A 61 11.43 -29.02 -4.47
CA GLN A 61 12.70 -29.78 -4.40
C GLN A 61 13.62 -29.29 -3.27
N HIS A 62 13.43 -28.06 -2.80
CA HIS A 62 14.25 -27.41 -1.75
C HIS A 62 13.34 -26.83 -0.65
N PRO A 63 12.57 -27.68 0.09
CA PRO A 63 11.63 -27.21 1.10
C PRO A 63 12.29 -26.49 2.27
N GLU A 64 13.56 -26.77 2.56
CA GLU A 64 14.39 -26.11 3.59
C GLU A 64 14.62 -24.62 3.31
N GLU A 65 14.55 -24.22 2.05
CA GLU A 65 14.75 -22.82 1.65
C GLU A 65 13.46 -21.97 1.66
N ILE A 66 12.29 -22.58 1.87
CA ILE A 66 11.00 -21.88 1.84
C ILE A 66 11.00 -20.65 2.76
N LEU A 67 11.53 -20.77 3.97
CA LEU A 67 11.56 -19.70 4.97
C LEU A 67 12.85 -18.85 4.94
N ALA A 68 13.76 -19.09 4.00
CA ALA A 68 15.03 -18.38 3.89
C ALA A 68 14.84 -16.96 3.31
N VAL A 69 14.25 -16.06 4.10
CA VAL A 69 13.94 -14.66 3.70
C VAL A 69 15.17 -13.84 3.38
N TRP A 70 16.33 -14.20 3.94
CA TRP A 70 17.62 -13.53 3.70
C TRP A 70 18.20 -13.77 2.29
N GLN A 71 17.68 -14.74 1.55
CA GLN A 71 18.06 -15.00 0.16
C GLN A 71 17.29 -14.08 -0.83
N GLY A 72 16.40 -13.20 -0.33
CA GLY A 72 15.52 -12.40 -1.16
C GLY A 72 14.29 -13.18 -1.63
N GLY A 73 13.63 -12.71 -2.69
CA GLY A 73 12.41 -13.33 -3.21
C GLY A 73 11.17 -13.03 -2.35
N MET A 74 10.62 -11.84 -2.55
CA MET A 74 9.41 -11.34 -1.87
C MET A 74 8.37 -10.93 -2.90
N ALA A 75 7.12 -11.38 -2.75
CA ALA A 75 6.01 -11.02 -3.59
C ALA A 75 5.15 -9.92 -2.92
N PHE A 76 4.95 -8.81 -3.62
CA PHE A 76 4.12 -7.70 -3.11
C PHE A 76 2.71 -8.14 -2.73
N HIS A 77 2.03 -8.87 -3.63
CA HIS A 77 0.66 -9.35 -3.38
C HIS A 77 0.61 -10.34 -2.20
N GLY A 78 1.62 -11.17 -2.06
CA GLY A 78 1.76 -12.05 -0.89
C GLY A 78 1.88 -11.27 0.42
N GLY A 79 2.72 -10.24 0.46
CA GLY A 79 2.86 -9.35 1.61
C GLY A 79 1.56 -8.62 1.95
N MET A 80 0.86 -8.11 0.95
CA MET A 80 -0.45 -7.46 1.13
C MET A 80 -1.49 -8.42 1.74
N LEU A 81 -1.61 -9.62 1.19
CA LEU A 81 -2.52 -10.65 1.73
C LEU A 81 -2.12 -11.05 3.15
N GLY A 82 -0.81 -11.15 3.44
CA GLY A 82 -0.29 -11.41 4.77
C GLY A 82 -0.68 -10.35 5.79
N VAL A 83 -0.62 -9.06 5.42
CA VAL A 83 -1.09 -7.96 6.30
C VAL A 83 -2.60 -8.06 6.53
N ILE A 84 -3.40 -8.30 5.49
CA ILE A 84 -4.86 -8.45 5.62
C ILE A 84 -5.19 -9.63 6.55
N ALA A 85 -4.50 -10.76 6.40
CA ALA A 85 -4.66 -11.93 7.26
C ALA A 85 -4.25 -11.62 8.72
N ALA A 86 -3.13 -10.90 8.92
CA ALA A 86 -2.68 -10.47 10.24
C ALA A 86 -3.69 -9.54 10.94
N MET A 87 -4.26 -8.58 10.20
CA MET A 87 -5.33 -7.71 10.69
C MET A 87 -6.59 -8.51 11.04
N GLY A 88 -6.97 -9.49 10.20
CA GLY A 88 -8.09 -10.39 10.45
C GLY A 88 -7.88 -11.24 11.69
N PHE A 89 -6.68 -11.81 11.85
CA PHE A 89 -6.30 -12.57 13.03
C PHE A 89 -6.32 -11.72 14.31
N PHE A 90 -5.78 -10.50 14.25
CA PHE A 90 -5.82 -9.55 15.36
C PHE A 90 -7.27 -9.21 15.75
N ALA A 91 -8.11 -8.88 14.78
CA ALA A 91 -9.52 -8.56 14.98
C ALA A 91 -10.26 -9.71 15.64
N TRP A 92 -10.08 -10.94 15.12
CA TRP A 92 -10.66 -12.17 15.68
C TRP A 92 -10.21 -12.41 17.13
N ARG A 93 -8.89 -12.35 17.39
CA ARG A 93 -8.31 -12.56 18.72
C ARG A 93 -8.81 -11.56 19.77
N ARG A 94 -8.95 -10.31 19.36
CA ARG A 94 -9.42 -9.21 20.24
C ARG A 94 -10.94 -9.04 20.25
N ARG A 95 -11.69 -9.85 19.49
CA ARG A 95 -13.14 -9.75 19.30
C ARG A 95 -13.57 -8.35 18.83
N ILE A 96 -12.80 -7.74 17.95
CA ILE A 96 -13.05 -6.45 17.32
C ILE A 96 -13.53 -6.71 15.89
N GLU A 97 -14.49 -5.94 15.40
CA GLU A 97 -14.92 -6.02 14.00
C GLU A 97 -13.76 -5.65 13.06
N PHE A 98 -13.50 -6.46 12.03
CA PHE A 98 -12.37 -6.28 11.09
C PHE A 98 -12.29 -4.86 10.54
N PHE A 99 -13.40 -4.30 10.08
CA PHE A 99 -13.42 -2.95 9.50
C PHE A 99 -13.11 -1.84 10.52
N ARG A 100 -13.32 -2.04 11.80
CA ARG A 100 -12.86 -1.08 12.83
C ARG A 100 -11.33 -1.03 12.91
N VAL A 101 -10.68 -2.18 12.81
CA VAL A 101 -9.20 -2.26 12.76
C VAL A 101 -8.70 -1.65 11.46
N ALA A 102 -9.32 -2.01 10.32
CA ALA A 102 -8.96 -1.49 9.02
C ALA A 102 -9.12 0.04 8.92
N ASP A 103 -10.22 0.60 9.42
CA ASP A 103 -10.49 2.05 9.46
C ASP A 103 -9.50 2.80 10.36
N PHE A 104 -9.00 2.15 11.40
CA PHE A 104 -7.96 2.72 12.24
C PHE A 104 -6.62 2.81 11.50
N ILE A 105 -6.24 1.77 10.77
CA ILE A 105 -4.96 1.68 10.07
C ILE A 105 -4.96 2.43 8.73
N ALA A 106 -6.08 2.46 8.02
CA ALA A 106 -6.19 3.02 6.67
C ALA A 106 -5.54 4.42 6.49
N PRO A 107 -5.69 5.41 7.41
CA PRO A 107 -5.04 6.70 7.26
C PRO A 107 -3.52 6.67 7.47
N LEU A 108 -2.96 5.62 8.05
CA LEU A 108 -1.53 5.49 8.32
C LEU A 108 -0.77 4.86 7.15
N VAL A 109 -1.45 4.02 6.35
CA VAL A 109 -0.86 3.29 5.21
C VAL A 109 -0.22 4.22 4.17
N PRO A 110 -0.84 5.35 3.76
CA PRO A 110 -0.28 6.22 2.72
C PRO A 110 1.12 6.75 3.04
N LEU A 111 1.45 6.97 4.32
CA LEU A 111 2.80 7.41 4.69
C LEU A 111 3.85 6.32 4.46
N GLY A 112 3.49 5.06 4.69
CA GLY A 112 4.33 3.93 4.33
C GLY A 112 4.57 3.85 2.82
N LEU A 113 3.52 4.09 2.02
CA LEU A 113 3.60 4.15 0.56
C LEU A 113 4.49 5.32 0.12
N ALA A 114 4.31 6.52 0.70
CA ALA A 114 5.15 7.69 0.41
C ALA A 114 6.63 7.40 0.67
N ALA A 115 6.96 6.82 1.83
CA ALA A 115 8.34 6.47 2.17
C ALA A 115 8.93 5.42 1.22
N GLY A 116 8.13 4.43 0.80
CA GLY A 116 8.53 3.45 -0.20
C GLY A 116 8.83 4.09 -1.56
N ARG A 117 7.98 5.02 -2.03
CA ARG A 117 8.18 5.74 -3.29
C ARG A 117 9.40 6.66 -3.24
N LEU A 118 9.63 7.32 -2.12
CA LEU A 118 10.85 8.08 -1.91
C LEU A 118 12.11 7.18 -1.95
N GLY A 119 12.02 5.98 -1.37
CA GLY A 119 13.08 4.97 -1.47
C GLY A 119 13.36 4.57 -2.92
N ASN A 120 12.30 4.27 -3.71
CA ASN A 120 12.46 3.97 -5.14
C ASN A 120 13.10 5.13 -5.92
N PHE A 121 12.75 6.37 -5.58
CA PHE A 121 13.35 7.54 -6.20
C PHE A 121 14.86 7.66 -5.89
N ILE A 122 15.24 7.50 -4.63
CA ILE A 122 16.66 7.54 -4.20
C ILE A 122 17.46 6.41 -4.86
N ASN A 123 16.88 5.21 -4.99
CA ASN A 123 17.51 4.08 -5.65
C ASN A 123 17.53 4.19 -7.19
N GLY A 124 16.80 5.16 -7.76
CA GLY A 124 16.64 5.28 -9.21
C GLY A 124 15.84 4.14 -9.84
N GLU A 125 14.86 3.59 -9.09
CA GLU A 125 14.02 2.48 -9.54
C GLU A 125 12.62 2.95 -9.94
N LEU A 126 11.93 2.18 -10.81
CA LEU A 126 10.53 2.41 -11.19
C LEU A 126 10.29 3.82 -11.74
N TRP A 127 11.19 4.31 -12.57
CA TRP A 127 11.12 5.60 -13.25
C TRP A 127 9.90 5.73 -14.17
N GLY A 128 9.65 6.96 -14.62
CA GLY A 128 8.56 7.28 -15.52
C GLY A 128 8.88 7.09 -16.99
N ARG A 129 7.88 7.37 -17.81
CA ARG A 129 8.01 7.40 -19.27
C ARG A 129 8.95 8.51 -19.68
N PRO A 130 9.65 8.39 -20.83
CA PRO A 130 10.35 9.51 -21.46
C PRO A 130 9.38 10.68 -21.68
N VAL A 131 9.88 11.91 -21.53
CA VAL A 131 9.10 13.11 -21.83
C VAL A 131 9.27 13.50 -23.30
N GLU A 132 8.16 13.78 -23.97
CA GLU A 132 8.17 14.22 -25.36
C GLU A 132 8.39 15.75 -25.47
N VAL A 133 8.00 16.47 -24.44
CA VAL A 133 8.13 17.93 -24.33
C VAL A 133 9.05 18.26 -23.15
N ALA A 134 9.92 19.27 -23.30
CA ALA A 134 10.82 19.70 -22.25
C ALA A 134 10.04 20.13 -20.99
N LEU A 135 10.10 19.32 -19.95
CA LEU A 135 9.54 19.62 -18.63
C LEU A 135 10.68 20.05 -17.71
N PRO A 136 10.53 21.16 -16.98
CA PRO A 136 11.63 21.70 -16.14
C PRO A 136 12.04 20.77 -15.00
N TRP A 137 11.21 19.78 -14.64
CA TRP A 137 11.47 18.79 -13.59
C TRP A 137 11.72 17.38 -14.15
N ALA A 138 11.83 17.19 -15.46
CA ALA A 138 12.21 15.92 -16.04
C ALA A 138 13.65 15.56 -15.65
N MET A 139 13.90 14.28 -15.41
CA MET A 139 15.17 13.80 -14.87
C MET A 139 15.71 12.64 -15.68
N VAL A 140 17.03 12.56 -15.81
CA VAL A 140 17.72 11.38 -16.33
C VAL A 140 17.95 10.40 -15.18
N PHE A 141 17.57 9.14 -15.37
CA PHE A 141 17.81 8.06 -14.43
C PHE A 141 18.94 7.17 -14.97
N PRO A 142 20.15 7.22 -14.40
CA PRO A 142 21.29 6.44 -14.92
C PRO A 142 21.00 4.91 -14.94
N GLN A 143 20.18 4.43 -14.02
CA GLN A 143 19.78 3.02 -13.93
C GLN A 143 18.86 2.58 -15.08
N ALA A 144 18.28 3.52 -15.84
CA ALA A 144 17.49 3.20 -17.04
C ALA A 144 18.34 2.71 -18.21
N GLY A 145 19.67 2.96 -18.17
CA GLY A 145 20.60 2.56 -19.21
C GLY A 145 20.55 3.45 -20.48
N ASP A 146 19.84 4.56 -20.42
CA ASP A 146 19.75 5.57 -21.47
C ASP A 146 19.89 7.00 -20.88
N LEU A 147 20.01 8.02 -21.74
CA LEU A 147 20.11 9.41 -21.37
C LEU A 147 18.80 10.19 -21.57
N LEU A 148 17.67 9.48 -21.66
CA LEU A 148 16.37 10.12 -21.89
C LEU A 148 15.88 10.80 -20.60
N ALA A 149 15.43 12.05 -20.75
CA ALA A 149 14.72 12.73 -19.69
C ALA A 149 13.35 12.07 -19.47
N ARG A 150 13.02 11.78 -18.21
CA ARG A 150 11.82 11.00 -17.84
C ARG A 150 11.03 11.70 -16.75
N HIS A 151 9.74 11.38 -16.65
CA HIS A 151 8.93 11.78 -15.52
C HIS A 151 9.47 11.16 -14.22
N PRO A 152 9.68 11.91 -13.13
CA PRO A 152 9.95 11.34 -11.80
C PRO A 152 8.66 10.76 -11.20
N SER A 153 8.15 9.68 -11.80
CA SER A 153 6.86 9.07 -11.46
C SER A 153 6.77 8.62 -10.01
N GLN A 154 7.91 8.28 -9.40
CA GLN A 154 7.99 7.94 -7.98
C GLN A 154 7.54 9.12 -7.10
N LEU A 155 7.93 10.36 -7.46
CA LEU A 155 7.51 11.57 -6.73
C LEU A 155 6.03 11.87 -6.93
N TYR A 156 5.48 11.64 -8.14
CA TYR A 156 4.05 11.78 -8.38
C TYR A 156 3.25 10.79 -7.54
N GLN A 157 3.70 9.53 -7.47
CA GLN A 157 3.08 8.51 -6.64
C GLN A 157 3.20 8.84 -5.15
N MET A 158 4.37 9.33 -4.70
CA MET A 158 4.57 9.80 -3.34
C MET A 158 3.57 10.91 -2.97
N LEU A 159 3.36 11.87 -3.87
CA LEU A 159 2.43 12.97 -3.64
C LEU A 159 0.97 12.52 -3.65
N LEU A 160 0.54 11.72 -4.64
CA LEU A 160 -0.86 11.34 -4.83
C LEU A 160 -1.27 10.17 -3.93
N GLU A 161 -0.54 9.02 -4.01
CA GLU A 161 -0.82 7.79 -3.26
C GLU A 161 -0.42 7.91 -1.78
N GLY A 162 0.55 8.79 -1.49
CA GLY A 162 1.08 9.04 -0.17
C GLY A 162 0.49 10.28 0.48
N LEU A 163 1.09 11.45 0.23
CA LEU A 163 0.80 12.66 1.01
C LEU A 163 -0.65 13.16 0.87
N LEU A 164 -1.15 13.27 -0.36
CA LEU A 164 -2.52 13.74 -0.60
C LEU A 164 -3.55 12.79 0.02
N LEU A 165 -3.39 11.49 -0.24
CA LEU A 165 -4.29 10.47 0.30
C LEU A 165 -4.23 10.44 1.83
N PHE A 166 -3.05 10.60 2.44
CA PHE A 166 -2.90 10.74 3.88
C PHE A 166 -3.71 11.91 4.42
N VAL A 167 -3.56 13.11 3.85
CA VAL A 167 -4.27 14.31 4.30
C VAL A 167 -5.79 14.13 4.19
N VAL A 168 -6.27 13.57 3.09
CA VAL A 168 -7.69 13.29 2.86
C VAL A 168 -8.24 12.34 3.92
N LEU A 169 -7.58 11.20 4.13
CA LEU A 169 -8.03 10.18 5.09
C LEU A 169 -7.91 10.67 6.54
N TRP A 170 -6.84 11.38 6.86
CA TRP A 170 -6.64 11.93 8.20
C TRP A 170 -7.75 12.92 8.57
N ARG A 171 -8.07 13.84 7.65
CA ARG A 171 -9.18 14.80 7.86
C ARG A 171 -10.56 14.13 7.85
N PHE A 172 -10.77 13.18 6.95
CA PHE A 172 -12.04 12.45 6.87
C PHE A 172 -12.31 11.65 8.16
N SER A 173 -11.30 10.96 8.67
CA SER A 173 -11.41 10.15 9.87
C SER A 173 -11.27 10.93 11.19
N ALA A 174 -11.04 12.24 11.15
CA ALA A 174 -11.06 13.10 12.34
C ALA A 174 -12.47 13.25 12.96
N ARG A 175 -13.52 12.92 12.21
CA ARG A 175 -14.90 12.88 12.70
C ARG A 175 -15.38 11.43 12.74
N PRO A 176 -16.28 11.05 13.67
CA PRO A 176 -16.90 9.73 13.65
C PRO A 176 -17.47 9.38 12.29
N ARG A 177 -17.16 8.19 11.79
CA ARG A 177 -17.64 7.69 10.49
C ARG A 177 -18.23 6.30 10.66
N PRO A 178 -19.17 5.91 9.80
CA PRO A 178 -19.65 4.53 9.76
C PRO A 178 -18.51 3.55 9.58
N VAL A 179 -18.61 2.38 10.21
CA VAL A 179 -17.59 1.32 10.13
C VAL A 179 -17.41 0.86 8.68
N GLY A 180 -16.17 0.84 8.20
CA GLY A 180 -15.80 0.56 6.81
C GLY A 180 -15.66 1.79 5.91
N ALA A 181 -16.15 2.98 6.34
CA ALA A 181 -16.13 4.17 5.50
C ALA A 181 -14.71 4.67 5.22
N VAL A 182 -13.81 4.63 6.20
CA VAL A 182 -12.43 5.08 6.02
C VAL A 182 -11.65 4.10 5.14
N SER A 183 -11.86 2.80 5.31
CA SER A 183 -11.27 1.75 4.48
C SER A 183 -11.78 1.81 3.04
N GLY A 184 -13.08 2.04 2.85
CA GLY A 184 -13.66 2.25 1.53
C GLY A 184 -13.07 3.46 0.81
N LEU A 185 -12.95 4.60 1.52
CA LEU A 185 -12.33 5.81 0.99
C LEU A 185 -10.84 5.62 0.68
N PHE A 186 -10.11 4.83 1.49
CA PHE A 186 -8.72 4.48 1.21
C PHE A 186 -8.59 3.72 -0.10
N LEU A 187 -9.37 2.64 -0.30
CA LEU A 187 -9.31 1.84 -1.52
C LEU A 187 -9.70 2.65 -2.75
N LEU A 188 -10.77 3.44 -2.66
CA LEU A 188 -11.21 4.33 -3.74
C LEU A 188 -10.13 5.36 -4.07
N GLY A 189 -9.64 6.09 -3.06
CA GLY A 189 -8.66 7.15 -3.25
C GLY A 189 -7.31 6.64 -3.75
N TYR A 190 -6.85 5.51 -3.20
CA TYR A 190 -5.61 4.88 -3.68
C TYR A 190 -5.75 4.38 -5.11
N GLY A 191 -6.87 3.70 -5.43
CA GLY A 191 -7.13 3.23 -6.80
C GLY A 191 -7.14 4.37 -7.82
N LEU A 192 -7.81 5.48 -7.50
CA LEU A 192 -7.83 6.68 -8.36
C LEU A 192 -6.43 7.31 -8.50
N ALA A 193 -5.72 7.51 -7.38
CA ALA A 193 -4.38 8.08 -7.38
C ALA A 193 -3.40 7.21 -8.19
N ARG A 194 -3.48 5.89 -8.00
CA ARG A 194 -2.67 4.92 -8.74
C ARG A 194 -2.99 4.93 -10.23
N PHE A 195 -4.27 4.93 -10.59
CA PHE A 195 -4.71 4.97 -11.98
C PHE A 195 -4.15 6.21 -12.71
N VAL A 196 -4.23 7.37 -12.06
CA VAL A 196 -3.72 8.64 -12.60
C VAL A 196 -2.18 8.63 -12.69
N ALA A 197 -1.48 8.22 -11.63
CA ALA A 197 -0.02 8.20 -11.60
C ALA A 197 0.58 7.27 -12.66
N GLU A 198 -0.14 6.22 -13.06
CA GLU A 198 0.31 5.25 -14.05
C GLU A 198 0.46 5.81 -15.47
N PHE A 199 -0.20 6.93 -15.79
CA PHE A 199 0.00 7.61 -17.07
C PHE A 199 1.43 8.15 -17.23
N ALA A 200 2.06 8.55 -16.13
CA ALA A 200 3.44 9.04 -16.12
C ALA A 200 4.48 7.94 -15.85
N ARG A 201 4.07 6.76 -15.36
CA ARG A 201 4.97 5.65 -15.05
C ARG A 201 5.33 4.86 -16.31
N ALA A 202 6.58 4.40 -16.41
CA ALA A 202 6.97 3.44 -17.43
C ALA A 202 6.25 2.10 -17.17
N PRO A 203 5.60 1.48 -18.17
CA PRO A 203 5.04 0.15 -18.04
C PRO A 203 6.12 -0.87 -17.64
N ASP A 204 5.72 -1.93 -16.93
CA ASP A 204 6.63 -3.00 -16.57
C ASP A 204 7.14 -3.68 -17.85
N ALA A 205 8.47 -3.81 -17.99
CA ALA A 205 9.12 -4.21 -19.25
C ALA A 205 8.64 -5.55 -19.82
N PHE A 206 8.21 -6.48 -18.96
CA PHE A 206 7.74 -7.81 -19.38
C PHE A 206 6.24 -7.88 -19.68
N LEU A 207 5.42 -6.90 -19.25
CA LEU A 207 3.97 -6.86 -19.48
C LEU A 207 3.58 -5.82 -20.52
N GLY A 208 4.31 -4.71 -20.60
CA GLY A 208 4.01 -3.62 -21.50
C GLY A 208 2.63 -2.99 -21.25
N VAL A 209 1.98 -2.62 -22.36
CA VAL A 209 0.61 -2.12 -22.38
C VAL A 209 -0.31 -3.28 -22.76
N LEU A 210 -1.36 -3.47 -21.96
CA LEU A 210 -2.33 -4.57 -22.12
C LEU A 210 -3.55 -4.13 -22.94
N SER A 211 -4.63 -4.93 -22.85
CA SER A 211 -5.89 -4.63 -23.53
C SER A 211 -6.42 -3.22 -23.17
N LEU A 212 -7.12 -2.59 -24.11
CA LEU A 212 -7.65 -1.22 -24.04
C LEU A 212 -6.59 -0.12 -23.86
N GLY A 213 -5.31 -0.41 -24.15
CA GLY A 213 -4.23 0.57 -23.96
C GLY A 213 -3.87 0.86 -22.50
N LEU A 214 -4.34 0.04 -21.55
CA LEU A 214 -4.09 0.20 -20.12
C LEU A 214 -2.90 -0.64 -19.67
N THR A 215 -2.17 -0.14 -18.67
CA THR A 215 -1.11 -0.89 -18.00
C THR A 215 -1.70 -1.84 -16.95
N MET A 216 -0.91 -2.81 -16.47
CA MET A 216 -1.32 -3.69 -15.37
C MET A 216 -1.69 -2.89 -14.12
N GLY A 217 -0.97 -1.80 -13.81
CA GLY A 217 -1.28 -0.94 -12.68
C GLY A 217 -2.66 -0.29 -12.79
N GLN A 218 -3.06 0.13 -13.99
CA GLN A 218 -4.40 0.66 -14.23
C GLN A 218 -5.47 -0.42 -14.13
N TRP A 219 -5.24 -1.60 -14.70
CA TRP A 219 -6.15 -2.73 -14.59
C TRP A 219 -6.42 -3.15 -13.14
N LEU A 220 -5.38 -3.21 -12.31
CA LEU A 220 -5.51 -3.54 -10.89
C LEU A 220 -6.16 -2.41 -10.07
N SER A 221 -6.10 -1.17 -10.55
CA SER A 221 -6.75 -0.04 -9.89
C SER A 221 -8.29 -0.06 -10.04
N LEU A 222 -8.80 -0.56 -11.16
CA LEU A 222 -10.26 -0.60 -11.41
C LEU A 222 -11.03 -1.40 -10.36
N PRO A 223 -10.69 -2.66 -10.03
CA PRO A 223 -11.37 -3.39 -8.97
C PRO A 223 -11.21 -2.72 -7.61
N MET A 224 -10.09 -2.04 -7.32
CA MET A 224 -9.92 -1.31 -6.07
C MET A 224 -10.90 -0.12 -5.97
N ILE A 225 -11.06 0.64 -7.05
CA ILE A 225 -12.03 1.75 -7.16
C ILE A 225 -13.45 1.20 -6.95
N MET A 226 -13.79 0.11 -7.61
CA MET A 226 -15.12 -0.50 -7.52
C MET A 226 -15.40 -1.01 -6.10
N VAL A 227 -14.51 -1.82 -5.54
CA VAL A 227 -14.66 -2.38 -4.19
C VAL A 227 -14.66 -1.26 -3.14
N GLY A 228 -13.78 -0.27 -3.26
CA GLY A 228 -13.75 0.90 -2.36
C GLY A 228 -15.07 1.67 -2.36
N THR A 229 -15.63 1.91 -3.55
CA THR A 229 -16.95 2.56 -3.70
C THR A 229 -18.06 1.74 -3.07
N LEU A 230 -18.09 0.42 -3.31
CA LEU A 230 -19.10 -0.49 -2.75
C LEU A 230 -19.02 -0.55 -1.21
N ILE A 231 -17.82 -0.64 -0.64
CA ILE A 231 -17.64 -0.62 0.82
C ILE A 231 -18.10 0.72 1.39
N LEU A 232 -17.77 1.83 0.76
CA LEU A 232 -18.18 3.17 1.20
C LEU A 232 -19.72 3.30 1.18
N MET A 233 -20.37 2.90 0.09
CA MET A 233 -21.84 2.91 -0.03
C MET A 233 -22.51 1.98 1.00
N TRP A 234 -22.00 0.76 1.17
CA TRP A 234 -22.49 -0.19 2.16
C TRP A 234 -22.40 0.36 3.59
N SER A 235 -21.25 0.95 3.93
CA SER A 235 -21.00 1.55 5.24
C SER A 235 -22.05 2.61 5.62
N TYR A 236 -22.37 3.52 4.71
CA TYR A 236 -23.37 4.55 4.96
C TYR A 236 -24.82 4.02 4.95
N ARG A 237 -25.12 2.99 4.12
CA ARG A 237 -26.45 2.34 4.14
C ARG A 237 -26.72 1.59 5.43
N ARG A 238 -25.70 1.04 6.06
CA ARG A 238 -25.84 0.30 7.33
C ARG A 238 -26.00 1.22 8.54
N SER A 239 -25.60 2.47 8.44
CA SER A 239 -25.67 3.44 9.55
C SER A 239 -26.97 4.27 9.55
N ASN A 240 -27.72 4.26 8.45
CA ASN A 240 -29.08 4.80 8.35
C ASN A 240 -30.10 3.72 8.72
#